data_0b7413090c44b89e94d2ff9ef67cd472
#
_entry.id   0b7413090c44b89e94d2ff9ef67cd472
#
_cell.length_a   1.000
_cell.length_b   1.000
_cell.length_c   1.000
_cell.angle_alpha   90.00
_cell.angle_beta   90.00
_cell.angle_gamma   90.00
#
_symmetry.space_group_name_H-M   'P 1'
#
loop_
_entity.id
_entity.type
_entity.pdbx_description
1 polymer ?
#
loop_
_entity_poly.entity_id
_entity_poly.type
_entity_poly.pdbx_seq_one_letter_code
_entity_poly.pdbx_strand_id
1 'polypeptide(L)'
;MTDKFIPIFSPRIADVVKNFTAKDFQNFVGNPNSPPIAMKLNNYDVRFDFNNGFRLYVPNGDWRVKIWDASSQIKFFDGYVSDVIFISLEKFFINREFELYLDDKLIFHHRYNPKNKTVHFSVPQTGMGDHIALFPCIEEFCRKWKCRATLDVQPYMQGIVKTYFPTIKCVDKMPPDSYASYFLSPGFSPFFHPTEIRKIPMLTMGNEILNLSRYKKKIYPTTKPRQISDKYVRIAAQTSNTAKDWLNPTGWDEVIDYLKSLGYRVLCIDKNREETDHDMTVKMPVGAEDFTGNISLIERVNLLAYADFFHRRE
;
A
#
# COMPACT_ATOMS: atom_id res chain seq x y z
N MET A 1 -0.08 -18.79 -24.68
CA MET A 1 -0.92 -18.92 -23.47
C MET A 1 -2.36 -18.83 -23.94
N THR A 2 -3.26 -19.60 -23.34
CA THR A 2 -4.68 -19.62 -23.72
C THR A 2 -5.39 -18.30 -23.44
N ASP A 3 -6.47 -18.02 -24.17
CA ASP A 3 -7.41 -16.92 -23.91
C ASP A 3 -8.60 -17.35 -23.04
N LYS A 4 -8.59 -18.59 -22.54
CA LYS A 4 -9.66 -19.13 -21.69
C LYS A 4 -9.39 -18.79 -20.23
N PHE A 5 -10.28 -18.01 -19.60
CA PHE A 5 -10.17 -17.60 -18.22
C PHE A 5 -11.29 -18.14 -17.36
N ILE A 6 -10.96 -18.56 -16.14
CA ILE A 6 -11.92 -18.90 -15.09
C ILE A 6 -11.71 -17.91 -13.93
N PRO A 7 -12.65 -16.96 -13.73
CA PRO A 7 -12.60 -16.09 -12.58
C PRO A 7 -12.95 -16.89 -11.31
N ILE A 8 -12.17 -16.68 -10.26
CA ILE A 8 -12.45 -17.25 -8.94
C ILE A 8 -12.63 -16.12 -7.92
N PHE A 9 -13.63 -16.26 -7.08
CA PHE A 9 -13.99 -15.26 -6.08
C PHE A 9 -14.72 -15.88 -4.89
N SER A 10 -14.68 -15.17 -3.77
CA SER A 10 -15.39 -15.60 -2.56
C SER A 10 -16.88 -15.26 -2.60
N PRO A 11 -17.72 -15.93 -1.82
CA PRO A 11 -19.14 -15.59 -1.68
C PRO A 11 -19.39 -14.12 -1.30
N ARG A 12 -18.42 -13.48 -0.66
CA ARG A 12 -18.48 -12.06 -0.23
C ARG A 12 -18.78 -11.09 -1.38
N ILE A 13 -18.26 -11.36 -2.56
CA ILE A 13 -18.45 -10.50 -3.74
C ILE A 13 -19.42 -11.10 -4.77
N ALA A 14 -20.07 -12.21 -4.46
CA ALA A 14 -20.99 -12.88 -5.39
C ALA A 14 -22.08 -11.93 -5.90
N ASP A 15 -22.68 -11.12 -5.03
CA ASP A 15 -23.69 -10.13 -5.42
C ASP A 15 -23.14 -9.01 -6.31
N VAL A 16 -21.88 -8.67 -6.16
CA VAL A 16 -21.22 -7.64 -6.98
C VAL A 16 -21.01 -8.16 -8.40
N VAL A 17 -20.65 -9.43 -8.55
CA VAL A 17 -20.28 -10.02 -9.85
C VAL A 17 -21.43 -10.73 -10.57
N LYS A 18 -22.58 -10.90 -9.94
CA LYS A 18 -23.71 -11.64 -10.53
C LYS A 18 -24.19 -11.08 -11.87
N ASN A 19 -23.99 -9.78 -12.11
CA ASN A 19 -24.37 -9.09 -13.33
C ASN A 19 -23.20 -8.87 -14.30
N PHE A 20 -21.99 -9.40 -13.99
CA PHE A 20 -20.84 -9.24 -14.85
C PHE A 20 -21.00 -10.03 -16.14
N THR A 21 -20.75 -9.37 -17.25
CA THR A 21 -20.64 -10.00 -18.58
C THR A 21 -19.24 -10.62 -18.75
N ALA A 22 -19.08 -11.45 -19.76
CA ALA A 22 -17.75 -11.97 -20.15
C ALA A 22 -16.75 -10.84 -20.40
N LYS A 23 -17.21 -9.71 -20.98
CA LYS A 23 -16.37 -8.51 -21.21
C LYS A 23 -15.91 -7.84 -19.91
N ASP A 24 -16.79 -7.80 -18.89
CA ASP A 24 -16.43 -7.24 -17.59
C ASP A 24 -15.35 -8.09 -16.93
N PHE A 25 -15.47 -9.42 -16.97
CA PHE A 25 -14.43 -10.31 -16.49
C PHE A 25 -13.13 -10.16 -17.30
N GLN A 26 -13.19 -10.04 -18.62
CA GLN A 26 -12.02 -9.79 -19.44
C GLN A 26 -11.32 -8.49 -19.10
N ASN A 27 -12.04 -7.41 -18.85
CA ASN A 27 -11.48 -6.13 -18.43
C ASN A 27 -10.81 -6.23 -17.06
N PHE A 28 -11.34 -7.07 -16.17
CA PHE A 28 -10.79 -7.29 -14.83
C PHE A 28 -9.53 -8.18 -14.83
N VAL A 29 -9.51 -9.14 -15.74
CA VAL A 29 -8.51 -10.20 -15.87
C VAL A 29 -7.42 -9.80 -16.87
N GLY A 30 -7.84 -9.14 -17.93
CA GLY A 30 -7.08 -8.89 -19.12
C GLY A 30 -6.37 -7.54 -19.14
N ASN A 31 -5.60 -7.20 -18.11
CA ASN A 31 -4.58 -6.18 -18.33
C ASN A 31 -3.52 -6.81 -19.27
N PRO A 32 -3.43 -6.40 -20.56
CA PRO A 32 -2.43 -6.93 -21.50
C PRO A 32 -0.99 -6.66 -21.03
N ASN A 33 -0.82 -5.78 -20.05
CA ASN A 33 0.45 -5.47 -19.39
C ASN A 33 0.69 -6.30 -18.12
N SER A 34 -0.17 -7.28 -17.81
CA SER A 34 0.10 -8.17 -16.67
C SER A 34 1.38 -8.95 -16.94
N PRO A 35 2.34 -8.94 -16.01
CA PRO A 35 3.56 -9.71 -16.20
C PRO A 35 3.23 -11.20 -16.34
N PRO A 36 4.08 -11.98 -17.04
CA PRO A 36 3.94 -13.42 -17.11
C PRO A 36 3.80 -14.03 -15.71
N ILE A 37 3.05 -15.13 -15.58
CA ILE A 37 2.91 -15.83 -14.31
C ILE A 37 4.30 -16.32 -13.87
N ALA A 38 4.72 -15.93 -12.67
CA ALA A 38 6.13 -15.92 -12.26
C ALA A 38 6.72 -17.32 -12.02
N MET A 39 5.94 -18.24 -11.44
CA MET A 39 6.47 -19.55 -11.05
C MET A 39 6.02 -20.65 -12.01
N LYS A 40 6.98 -21.47 -12.44
CA LYS A 40 6.75 -22.61 -13.32
C LYS A 40 7.02 -23.92 -12.58
N LEU A 41 6.12 -24.89 -12.76
CA LEU A 41 6.35 -26.25 -12.32
C LEU A 41 7.18 -26.99 -13.40
N ASN A 42 8.38 -27.46 -13.03
CA ASN A 42 9.41 -27.86 -13.99
C ASN A 42 9.01 -28.98 -14.98
N ASN A 43 8.22 -29.95 -14.54
CA ASN A 43 7.86 -31.13 -15.36
C ASN A 43 6.57 -30.92 -16.17
N TYR A 44 5.85 -29.83 -15.91
CA TYR A 44 4.58 -29.52 -16.55
C TYR A 44 4.59 -28.01 -16.87
N ASP A 45 3.98 -27.60 -17.94
CA ASP A 45 3.89 -26.16 -18.26
C ASP A 45 2.84 -25.44 -17.39
N VAL A 46 2.62 -25.92 -16.17
CA VAL A 46 1.81 -25.25 -15.15
C VAL A 46 2.58 -24.06 -14.61
N ARG A 47 1.89 -22.93 -14.46
CA ARG A 47 2.47 -21.70 -13.89
C ARG A 47 1.50 -21.10 -12.90
N PHE A 48 2.02 -20.54 -11.80
CA PHE A 48 1.21 -19.87 -10.80
C PHE A 48 1.96 -18.73 -10.12
N ASP A 49 1.24 -17.80 -9.55
CA ASP A 49 1.72 -16.79 -8.61
C ASP A 49 0.55 -16.13 -7.85
N PHE A 50 0.91 -15.16 -7.01
CA PHE A 50 -0.04 -14.38 -6.23
C PHE A 50 0.12 -12.89 -6.53
N ASN A 51 0.51 -12.56 -7.74
CA ASN A 51 0.68 -11.18 -8.19
C ASN A 51 -0.66 -10.58 -8.61
N ASN A 52 -1.05 -9.50 -7.92
CA ASN A 52 -2.35 -8.87 -8.09
C ASN A 52 -3.51 -9.88 -7.95
N GLY A 53 -3.50 -10.66 -6.86
CA GLY A 53 -4.35 -11.81 -6.63
C GLY A 53 -3.75 -13.12 -7.16
N PHE A 54 -4.44 -14.23 -6.93
CA PHE A 54 -3.98 -15.54 -7.37
C PHE A 54 -4.17 -15.74 -8.87
N ARG A 55 -3.14 -16.30 -9.51
CA ARG A 55 -3.17 -16.72 -10.92
C ARG A 55 -2.62 -18.12 -11.04
N LEU A 56 -3.30 -18.96 -11.84
CA LEU A 56 -2.87 -20.34 -12.13
C LEU A 56 -3.15 -20.66 -13.58
N TYR A 57 -2.13 -20.97 -14.38
CA TYR A 57 -2.25 -21.53 -15.70
C TYR A 57 -2.10 -23.04 -15.64
N VAL A 58 -3.03 -23.74 -16.29
CA VAL A 58 -3.05 -25.18 -16.47
C VAL A 58 -3.05 -25.48 -17.97
N PRO A 59 -2.09 -26.24 -18.49
CA PRO A 59 -1.97 -26.55 -19.93
C PRO A 59 -3.02 -27.56 -20.39
N ASN A 60 -2.94 -27.94 -21.68
CA ASN A 60 -3.74 -29.04 -22.21
C ASN A 60 -3.52 -30.33 -21.43
N GLY A 61 -4.61 -31.06 -21.16
CA GLY A 61 -4.63 -32.32 -20.42
C GLY A 61 -5.90 -32.51 -19.63
N ASP A 62 -6.11 -33.68 -19.03
CA ASP A 62 -7.23 -33.97 -18.13
C ASP A 62 -6.87 -33.58 -16.69
N TRP A 63 -6.89 -32.29 -16.44
CA TRP A 63 -6.52 -31.76 -15.13
C TRP A 63 -7.73 -31.58 -14.24
N ARG A 64 -7.72 -32.23 -13.06
CA ARG A 64 -8.61 -31.85 -11.96
C ARG A 64 -7.91 -30.82 -11.10
N VAL A 65 -8.56 -29.68 -10.89
CA VAL A 65 -8.05 -28.56 -10.11
C VAL A 65 -8.96 -28.34 -8.92
N LYS A 66 -8.38 -28.23 -7.72
CA LYS A 66 -9.09 -27.80 -6.50
C LYS A 66 -8.42 -26.55 -5.97
N ILE A 67 -9.22 -25.53 -5.64
CA ILE A 67 -8.75 -24.24 -5.10
C ILE A 67 -9.65 -23.83 -3.95
N TRP A 68 -9.04 -23.53 -2.79
CA TRP A 68 -9.78 -23.08 -1.61
C TRP A 68 -8.98 -22.06 -0.78
N ASP A 69 -9.64 -21.46 0.22
CA ASP A 69 -8.99 -20.70 1.28
C ASP A 69 -8.67 -21.62 2.44
N ALA A 70 -7.40 -21.82 2.72
CA ALA A 70 -6.92 -22.69 3.80
C ALA A 70 -7.34 -22.22 5.21
N SER A 71 -7.71 -20.94 5.38
CA SER A 71 -8.11 -20.40 6.67
C SER A 71 -9.61 -20.56 6.94
N SER A 72 -10.45 -20.29 5.94
CA SER A 72 -11.93 -20.35 6.06
C SER A 72 -12.53 -21.64 5.51
N GLN A 73 -11.74 -22.46 4.81
CA GLN A 73 -12.19 -23.66 4.08
C GLN A 73 -13.22 -23.37 2.99
N ILE A 74 -13.34 -22.11 2.56
CA ILE A 74 -14.20 -21.73 1.44
C ILE A 74 -13.60 -22.28 0.14
N LYS A 75 -14.36 -23.10 -0.56
CA LYS A 75 -14.00 -23.64 -1.86
C LYS A 75 -14.28 -22.60 -2.96
N PHE A 76 -13.28 -22.36 -3.80
CA PHE A 76 -13.40 -21.47 -4.97
C PHE A 76 -13.62 -22.26 -6.26
N PHE A 77 -12.99 -23.44 -6.36
CA PHE A 77 -13.12 -24.30 -7.53
C PHE A 77 -12.82 -25.76 -7.16
N ASP A 78 -13.52 -26.70 -7.81
CA ASP A 78 -13.22 -28.14 -7.81
C ASP A 78 -13.83 -28.74 -9.08
N GLY A 79 -13.00 -29.11 -10.05
CA GLY A 79 -13.47 -29.63 -11.33
C GLY A 79 -12.34 -29.96 -12.31
N TYR A 80 -12.72 -30.53 -13.45
CA TYR A 80 -11.82 -30.86 -14.54
C TYR A 80 -11.72 -29.71 -15.54
N VAL A 81 -10.50 -29.43 -16.00
CA VAL A 81 -10.18 -28.34 -16.91
C VAL A 81 -9.04 -28.69 -17.82
N SER A 82 -8.94 -27.99 -18.96
CA SER A 82 -7.86 -28.14 -19.93
C SER A 82 -7.59 -26.76 -20.56
N ASP A 83 -6.34 -26.38 -20.61
CA ASP A 83 -5.86 -25.14 -21.24
C ASP A 83 -6.60 -23.89 -20.73
N VAL A 84 -6.45 -23.57 -19.45
CA VAL A 84 -7.14 -22.42 -18.81
C VAL A 84 -6.23 -21.64 -17.88
N ILE A 85 -6.60 -20.38 -17.63
CA ILE A 85 -6.02 -19.54 -16.58
C ILE A 85 -7.09 -19.24 -15.52
N PHE A 86 -6.83 -19.63 -14.28
CA PHE A 86 -7.59 -19.15 -13.13
C PHE A 86 -7.07 -17.80 -12.68
N ILE A 87 -7.97 -16.87 -12.39
CA ILE A 87 -7.62 -15.54 -11.89
C ILE A 87 -8.56 -15.14 -10.77
N SER A 88 -7.96 -14.79 -9.62
CA SER A 88 -8.72 -14.26 -8.49
C SER A 88 -9.24 -12.85 -8.77
N LEU A 89 -10.49 -12.60 -8.48
CA LEU A 89 -11.06 -11.25 -8.52
C LEU A 89 -10.60 -10.45 -7.29
N GLU A 90 -10.53 -11.07 -6.12
CA GLU A 90 -9.97 -10.40 -4.94
C GLU A 90 -8.45 -10.26 -5.04
N LYS A 91 -7.97 -9.04 -4.76
CA LYS A 91 -6.58 -8.61 -4.87
C LYS A 91 -5.89 -8.41 -3.52
N PHE A 92 -6.61 -8.62 -2.42
CA PHE A 92 -6.07 -8.63 -1.06
C PHE A 92 -5.65 -10.04 -0.65
N PHE A 93 -5.02 -10.14 0.50
CA PHE A 93 -4.52 -11.41 1.03
C PHE A 93 -5.67 -12.41 1.28
N ILE A 94 -5.55 -13.57 0.67
CA ILE A 94 -6.32 -14.77 0.98
C ILE A 94 -5.32 -15.92 1.10
N ASN A 95 -5.45 -16.75 2.13
CA ASN A 95 -4.56 -17.89 2.35
C ASN A 95 -4.90 -19.03 1.38
N ARG A 96 -4.57 -18.81 0.10
CA ARG A 96 -4.91 -19.72 -1.00
C ARG A 96 -4.15 -21.03 -0.88
N GLU A 97 -4.87 -22.13 -1.12
CA GLU A 97 -4.34 -23.46 -1.23
C GLU A 97 -4.95 -24.12 -2.47
N PHE A 98 -4.17 -24.91 -3.19
CA PHE A 98 -4.66 -25.60 -4.38
C PHE A 98 -3.94 -26.93 -4.60
N GLU A 99 -4.66 -27.85 -5.24
CA GLU A 99 -4.18 -29.15 -5.68
C GLU A 99 -4.41 -29.33 -7.18
N LEU A 100 -3.46 -29.96 -7.82
CA LEU A 100 -3.50 -30.32 -9.24
C LEU A 100 -3.37 -31.84 -9.36
N TYR A 101 -4.32 -32.42 -10.06
CA TYR A 101 -4.32 -33.84 -10.39
C TYR A 101 -4.26 -33.97 -11.91
N LEU A 102 -3.51 -34.94 -12.42
CA LEU A 102 -3.49 -35.37 -13.81
C LEU A 102 -3.79 -36.86 -13.84
N ASP A 103 -4.78 -37.29 -14.61
CA ASP A 103 -5.25 -38.67 -14.63
C ASP A 103 -5.55 -39.18 -13.19
N ASP A 104 -6.26 -38.38 -12.42
CA ASP A 104 -6.63 -38.62 -10.99
C ASP A 104 -5.45 -38.78 -10.01
N LYS A 105 -4.22 -38.63 -10.49
CA LYS A 105 -3.03 -38.66 -9.62
C LYS A 105 -2.67 -37.26 -9.16
N LEU A 106 -2.47 -37.06 -7.86
CA LEU A 106 -1.98 -35.80 -7.30
C LEU A 106 -0.57 -35.50 -7.82
N ILE A 107 -0.44 -34.44 -8.62
CA ILE A 107 0.82 -33.99 -9.21
C ILE A 107 1.45 -32.88 -8.39
N PHE A 108 0.63 -31.98 -7.86
CA PHE A 108 1.12 -30.82 -7.14
C PHE A 108 0.12 -30.34 -6.09
N HIS A 109 0.65 -29.93 -4.95
CA HIS A 109 -0.09 -29.27 -3.87
C HIS A 109 0.70 -28.04 -3.44
N HIS A 110 0.03 -26.92 -3.31
CA HIS A 110 0.65 -25.69 -2.81
C HIS A 110 -0.31 -24.89 -1.94
N ARG A 111 0.21 -24.42 -0.82
CA ARG A 111 -0.44 -23.44 0.05
C ARG A 111 0.38 -22.16 0.03
N TYR A 112 -0.29 -21.00 0.04
CA TYR A 112 0.38 -19.70 0.09
C TYR A 112 1.50 -19.69 1.14
N ASN A 113 2.73 -19.50 0.68
CA ASN A 113 3.90 -19.49 1.56
C ASN A 113 4.99 -18.58 0.97
N PRO A 114 5.02 -17.27 1.37
CA PRO A 114 6.00 -16.33 0.88
C PRO A 114 7.35 -16.38 1.59
N LYS A 115 7.56 -17.34 2.52
CA LYS A 115 8.82 -17.47 3.26
C LYS A 115 10.02 -17.50 2.31
N ASN A 116 11.01 -16.64 2.58
CA ASN A 116 12.22 -16.46 1.76
C ASN A 116 11.96 -16.04 0.31
N LYS A 117 10.73 -15.63 -0.04
CA LYS A 117 10.36 -15.12 -1.36
C LYS A 117 10.31 -13.60 -1.36
N THR A 118 10.29 -13.00 -2.53
CA THR A 118 10.07 -11.57 -2.71
C THR A 118 8.58 -11.30 -2.83
N VAL A 119 8.06 -10.40 -2.01
CA VAL A 119 6.69 -9.88 -2.09
C VAL A 119 6.78 -8.40 -2.43
N HIS A 120 6.07 -8.00 -3.46
CA HIS A 120 6.04 -6.63 -3.92
C HIS A 120 4.83 -5.89 -3.36
N PHE A 121 5.04 -4.66 -2.91
CA PHE A 121 4.00 -3.75 -2.46
C PHE A 121 4.02 -2.49 -3.32
N SER A 122 2.84 -1.98 -3.64
CA SER A 122 2.69 -0.70 -4.31
C SER A 122 1.82 0.22 -3.46
N VAL A 123 2.33 1.41 -3.16
CA VAL A 123 1.61 2.49 -2.49
C VAL A 123 1.60 3.68 -3.43
N PRO A 124 0.65 3.71 -4.39
CA PRO A 124 0.63 4.74 -5.41
C PRO A 124 0.15 6.07 -4.83
N GLN A 125 0.14 7.06 -5.63
CA GLN A 125 -0.36 8.44 -5.58
C GLN A 125 -1.28 8.82 -4.40
N THR A 126 -0.83 8.61 -3.19
CA THR A 126 -1.54 8.98 -1.97
C THR A 126 -0.80 10.11 -1.26
N GLY A 127 -1.47 10.79 -0.36
CA GLY A 127 -0.87 11.79 0.49
C GLY A 127 0.23 11.19 1.39
N MET A 128 1.13 12.01 1.89
CA MET A 128 2.21 11.60 2.79
C MET A 128 1.68 10.83 4.02
N GLY A 129 0.56 11.26 4.58
CA GLY A 129 -0.07 10.59 5.73
C GLY A 129 -0.48 9.16 5.44
N ASP A 130 -0.98 8.90 4.21
CA ASP A 130 -1.39 7.56 3.79
C ASP A 130 -0.18 6.62 3.70
N HIS A 131 0.93 7.08 3.13
CA HIS A 131 2.17 6.32 3.08
C HIS A 131 2.66 5.94 4.49
N ILE A 132 2.73 6.93 5.40
CA ILE A 132 3.17 6.72 6.78
C ILE A 132 2.26 5.73 7.52
N ALA A 133 0.96 5.75 7.24
CA ALA A 133 0.02 4.82 7.85
C ALA A 133 0.17 3.37 7.32
N LEU A 134 0.61 3.19 6.06
CA LEU A 134 0.67 1.88 5.40
C LEU A 134 2.02 1.16 5.54
N PHE A 135 3.13 1.88 5.64
CA PHE A 135 4.47 1.25 5.73
C PHE A 135 4.63 0.28 6.92
N PRO A 136 4.09 0.56 8.12
CA PRO A 136 4.13 -0.40 9.21
C PRO A 136 3.49 -1.75 8.87
N CYS A 137 2.41 -1.75 8.08
CA CYS A 137 1.75 -2.99 7.67
C CYS A 137 2.65 -3.85 6.78
N ILE A 138 3.44 -3.24 5.89
CA ILE A 138 4.40 -3.94 5.02
C ILE A 138 5.48 -4.62 5.88
N GLU A 139 6.08 -3.88 6.82
CA GLU A 139 7.10 -4.41 7.71
C GLU A 139 6.57 -5.59 8.53
N GLU A 140 5.38 -5.43 9.11
CA GLU A 140 4.75 -6.50 9.90
C GLU A 140 4.39 -7.73 9.06
N PHE A 141 3.91 -7.53 7.84
CA PHE A 141 3.68 -8.64 6.92
C PHE A 141 4.96 -9.44 6.67
N CYS A 142 6.06 -8.75 6.37
CA CYS A 142 7.34 -9.39 6.13
C CYS A 142 7.91 -10.09 7.37
N ARG A 143 7.71 -9.51 8.56
CA ARG A 143 8.08 -10.13 9.82
C ARG A 143 7.29 -11.42 10.08
N LYS A 144 5.95 -11.35 9.91
CA LYS A 144 5.03 -12.49 10.08
C LYS A 144 5.36 -13.64 9.15
N TRP A 145 5.56 -13.32 7.87
CA TRP A 145 5.73 -14.31 6.81
C TRP A 145 7.19 -14.64 6.48
N LYS A 146 8.17 -13.95 7.11
CA LYS A 146 9.61 -14.11 6.85
C LYS A 146 9.96 -13.98 5.36
N CYS A 147 9.35 -13.00 4.68
CA CYS A 147 9.58 -12.69 3.27
C CYS A 147 10.43 -11.41 3.11
N ARG A 148 10.86 -11.14 1.88
CA ARG A 148 11.56 -9.89 1.51
C ARG A 148 10.57 -8.94 0.86
N ALA A 149 10.57 -7.67 1.27
CA ALA A 149 9.74 -6.63 0.66
C ALA A 149 10.48 -5.88 -0.44
N THR A 150 9.79 -5.69 -1.56
CA THR A 150 10.06 -4.60 -2.50
C THR A 150 8.88 -3.64 -2.52
N LEU A 151 9.15 -2.35 -2.65
CA LEU A 151 8.13 -1.30 -2.57
C LEU A 151 8.28 -0.31 -3.71
N ASP A 152 7.22 -0.14 -4.47
CA ASP A 152 7.03 0.98 -5.39
C ASP A 152 6.34 2.11 -4.64
N VAL A 153 7.02 3.25 -4.55
CA VAL A 153 6.58 4.42 -3.77
C VAL A 153 7.12 5.70 -4.40
N GLN A 154 6.40 6.78 -4.18
CA GLN A 154 6.80 8.11 -4.66
C GLN A 154 8.24 8.46 -4.23
N PRO A 155 9.06 9.04 -5.13
CA PRO A 155 10.47 9.32 -4.86
C PRO A 155 10.72 10.11 -3.57
N TYR A 156 9.86 11.08 -3.26
CA TYR A 156 9.98 11.90 -2.04
C TYR A 156 9.82 11.10 -0.74
N MET A 157 9.15 9.94 -0.77
CA MET A 157 8.96 9.06 0.39
C MET A 157 10.10 8.06 0.60
N GLN A 158 10.95 7.83 -0.40
CA GLN A 158 12.03 6.83 -0.30
C GLN A 158 12.99 7.10 0.86
N GLY A 159 13.25 8.38 1.18
CA GLY A 159 14.06 8.76 2.34
C GLY A 159 13.46 8.27 3.67
N ILE A 160 12.15 8.38 3.83
CA ILE A 160 11.42 7.88 5.00
C ILE A 160 11.51 6.36 5.07
N VAL A 161 11.29 5.66 3.96
CA VAL A 161 11.38 4.19 3.93
C VAL A 161 12.79 3.74 4.32
N LYS A 162 13.83 4.29 3.70
CA LYS A 162 15.22 3.94 4.00
C LYS A 162 15.61 4.17 5.47
N THR A 163 15.07 5.22 6.08
CA THR A 163 15.41 5.60 7.47
C THR A 163 14.65 4.76 8.50
N TYR A 164 13.36 4.57 8.33
CA TYR A 164 12.49 3.98 9.36
C TYR A 164 12.08 2.52 9.08
N PHE A 165 12.24 2.06 7.84
CA PHE A 165 11.88 0.73 7.39
C PHE A 165 13.00 0.10 6.53
N PRO A 166 14.24 -0.01 7.07
CA PRO A 166 15.43 -0.38 6.28
C PRO A 166 15.36 -1.79 5.67
N THR A 167 14.45 -2.62 6.12
CA THR A 167 14.22 -3.96 5.57
C THR A 167 13.38 -3.96 4.29
N ILE A 168 12.78 -2.80 3.92
CA ILE A 168 11.97 -2.63 2.72
C ILE A 168 12.84 -2.02 1.63
N LYS A 169 12.97 -2.72 0.50
CA LYS A 169 13.73 -2.23 -0.66
C LYS A 169 12.84 -1.44 -1.59
N CYS A 170 13.10 -0.13 -1.76
CA CYS A 170 12.42 0.67 -2.79
C CYS A 170 12.90 0.25 -4.19
N VAL A 171 11.96 0.15 -5.11
CA VAL A 171 12.17 -0.20 -6.53
C VAL A 171 11.23 0.62 -7.42
N ASP A 172 11.62 0.82 -8.69
CA ASP A 172 10.79 1.56 -9.65
C ASP A 172 9.71 0.69 -10.30
N LYS A 173 9.92 -0.63 -10.28
CA LYS A 173 9.00 -1.60 -10.88
C LYS A 173 8.99 -2.88 -10.07
N MET A 174 7.87 -3.59 -10.12
CA MET A 174 7.75 -4.93 -9.54
C MET A 174 8.79 -5.88 -10.17
N PRO A 175 9.62 -6.57 -9.35
CA PRO A 175 10.51 -7.62 -9.85
C PRO A 175 9.71 -8.73 -10.54
N PRO A 176 10.17 -9.24 -11.70
CA PRO A 176 9.43 -10.23 -12.49
C PRO A 176 9.31 -11.60 -11.79
N ASP A 177 10.17 -11.88 -10.83
CA ASP A 177 10.20 -13.09 -10.00
C ASP A 177 9.43 -12.94 -8.68
N SER A 178 8.64 -11.87 -8.53
CA SER A 178 7.83 -11.65 -7.33
C SER A 178 6.83 -12.80 -7.13
N TYR A 179 6.85 -13.37 -5.93
CA TYR A 179 5.93 -14.44 -5.53
C TYR A 179 4.50 -13.95 -5.37
N ALA A 180 4.34 -12.76 -4.80
CA ALA A 180 3.07 -12.09 -4.58
C ALA A 180 3.22 -10.59 -4.71
N SER A 181 2.12 -9.90 -5.02
CA SER A 181 2.06 -8.45 -4.97
C SER A 181 0.75 -7.94 -4.38
N TYR A 182 0.84 -6.83 -3.64
CA TYR A 182 -0.28 -6.17 -2.99
C TYR A 182 -0.30 -4.69 -3.31
N PHE A 183 -1.48 -4.22 -3.67
CA PHE A 183 -1.75 -2.82 -3.96
C PHE A 183 -2.42 -2.19 -2.73
N LEU A 184 -1.69 -1.36 -2.01
CA LEU A 184 -2.17 -0.68 -0.81
C LEU A 184 -2.65 0.72 -1.19
N SER A 185 -3.91 0.82 -1.59
CA SER A 185 -4.52 2.09 -2.02
C SER A 185 -5.90 2.27 -1.40
N PRO A 186 -6.31 3.51 -1.10
CA PRO A 186 -7.65 3.83 -0.59
C PRO A 186 -8.76 3.78 -1.66
N GLY A 187 -8.61 2.96 -2.70
CA GLY A 187 -9.65 2.78 -3.72
C GLY A 187 -10.94 2.15 -3.18
N PHE A 188 -12.12 2.56 -3.69
CA PHE A 188 -13.44 2.11 -3.20
C PHE A 188 -13.93 0.82 -3.86
N SER A 189 -13.07 -0.14 -4.11
CA SER A 189 -13.47 -1.38 -4.78
C SER A 189 -13.46 -2.57 -3.84
N PRO A 190 -14.55 -3.37 -3.78
CA PRO A 190 -14.63 -4.57 -2.95
C PRO A 190 -13.67 -5.68 -3.41
N PHE A 191 -13.07 -5.53 -4.58
CA PHE A 191 -12.06 -6.44 -5.09
C PHE A 191 -10.68 -6.19 -4.47
N PHE A 192 -10.40 -4.95 -4.07
CA PHE A 192 -9.13 -4.57 -3.45
C PHE A 192 -9.17 -4.54 -1.93
N HIS A 193 -10.36 -4.45 -1.33
CA HIS A 193 -10.52 -4.33 0.11
C HIS A 193 -11.54 -5.33 0.66
N PRO A 194 -11.21 -6.02 1.76
CA PRO A 194 -12.15 -6.93 2.43
C PRO A 194 -13.27 -6.18 3.15
N THR A 195 -13.07 -4.92 3.54
CA THR A 195 -14.00 -4.08 4.27
C THR A 195 -14.25 -2.76 3.55
N GLU A 196 -15.38 -2.11 3.80
CA GLU A 196 -15.70 -0.76 3.31
C GLU A 196 -14.74 0.26 3.92
N ILE A 197 -13.82 0.76 3.12
CA ILE A 197 -12.70 1.60 3.58
C ILE A 197 -13.12 2.95 4.17
N ARG A 198 -14.29 3.47 3.79
CA ARG A 198 -14.82 4.72 4.37
C ARG A 198 -15.21 4.60 5.84
N LYS A 199 -15.29 3.37 6.36
CA LYS A 199 -15.70 3.06 7.74
C LYS A 199 -14.53 2.73 8.66
N ILE A 200 -13.31 2.69 8.14
CA ILE A 200 -12.13 2.26 8.89
C ILE A 200 -10.96 3.22 8.69
N PRO A 201 -10.09 3.40 9.70
CA PRO A 201 -8.85 4.15 9.53
C PRO A 201 -7.91 3.52 8.51
N MET A 202 -7.08 4.31 7.85
CA MET A 202 -6.12 3.88 6.83
C MET A 202 -5.19 2.76 7.31
N LEU A 203 -4.68 2.86 8.53
CA LEU A 203 -3.86 1.80 9.14
C LEU A 203 -4.64 0.48 9.27
N THR A 204 -5.92 0.53 9.65
CA THR A 204 -6.77 -0.65 9.74
C THR A 204 -6.98 -1.25 8.35
N MET A 205 -7.19 -0.42 7.33
CA MET A 205 -7.28 -0.85 5.93
C MET A 205 -6.04 -1.65 5.50
N GLY A 206 -4.84 -1.13 5.75
CA GLY A 206 -3.59 -1.84 5.42
C GLY A 206 -3.48 -3.19 6.14
N ASN A 207 -3.86 -3.24 7.42
CA ASN A 207 -3.88 -4.49 8.18
C ASN A 207 -4.88 -5.50 7.59
N GLU A 208 -6.05 -5.08 7.16
CA GLU A 208 -7.07 -5.97 6.59
C GLU A 208 -6.70 -6.47 5.20
N ILE A 209 -6.16 -5.60 4.33
CA ILE A 209 -5.66 -6.01 3.01
C ILE A 209 -4.62 -7.13 3.14
N LEU A 210 -3.75 -7.06 4.17
CA LEU A 210 -2.66 -8.00 4.40
C LEU A 210 -2.99 -9.09 5.41
N ASN A 211 -4.22 -9.17 5.90
CA ASN A 211 -4.66 -10.11 6.94
C ASN A 211 -3.74 -10.12 8.17
N LEU A 212 -3.50 -8.93 8.69
CA LEU A 212 -2.70 -8.72 9.90
C LEU A 212 -3.60 -8.46 11.10
N SER A 213 -3.18 -8.90 12.26
CA SER A 213 -3.72 -8.39 13.53
C SER A 213 -3.46 -6.89 13.61
N ARG A 214 -4.25 -6.17 14.42
CA ARG A 214 -4.08 -4.71 14.57
C ARG A 214 -2.64 -4.40 14.98
N TYR A 215 -1.86 -3.95 14.02
CA TYR A 215 -0.47 -3.59 14.21
C TYR A 215 -0.31 -2.07 14.11
N LYS A 216 0.38 -1.48 15.08
CA LYS A 216 0.72 -0.06 15.10
C LYS A 216 2.20 0.06 15.40
N LYS A 217 2.98 0.63 14.49
CA LYS A 217 4.36 1.02 14.77
C LYS A 217 4.39 2.53 14.99
N LYS A 218 4.98 2.97 16.09
CA LYS A 218 5.35 4.37 16.25
C LYS A 218 6.59 4.64 15.41
N ILE A 219 6.50 5.60 14.50
CA ILE A 219 7.66 6.16 13.83
C ILE A 219 8.27 7.14 14.82
N TYR A 220 9.43 6.81 15.35
CA TYR A 220 10.15 7.71 16.24
C TYR A 220 10.91 8.75 15.43
N PRO A 221 10.95 10.00 15.88
CA PRO A 221 11.81 11.00 15.30
C PRO A 221 13.24 10.52 15.30
N THR A 222 14.03 11.02 14.37
CA THR A 222 15.45 10.66 14.25
C THR A 222 16.23 11.01 15.51
N THR A 223 17.29 10.27 15.74
CA THR A 223 18.25 10.51 16.82
C THR A 223 19.27 11.62 16.50
N LYS A 224 19.11 12.36 15.40
CA LYS A 224 19.99 13.49 15.09
C LYS A 224 19.86 14.56 16.19
N PRO A 225 20.96 15.20 16.56
CA PRO A 225 20.91 16.23 17.60
C PRO A 225 20.04 17.42 17.18
N ARG A 226 19.49 18.12 18.17
CA ARG A 226 18.76 19.38 17.98
C ARG A 226 19.64 20.38 17.23
N GLN A 227 19.14 20.91 16.12
CA GLN A 227 19.89 21.86 15.29
C GLN A 227 19.67 23.33 15.71
N ILE A 228 18.52 23.63 16.29
CA ILE A 228 18.12 24.96 16.74
C ILE A 228 18.04 24.94 18.26
N SER A 229 18.91 25.72 18.91
CA SER A 229 18.99 25.81 20.37
C SER A 229 17.80 26.52 21.02
N ASP A 230 17.29 27.55 20.31
CA ASP A 230 16.20 28.37 20.80
C ASP A 230 14.88 27.59 20.87
N LYS A 231 13.95 28.08 21.68
CA LYS A 231 12.58 27.60 21.68
C LYS A 231 11.91 27.93 20.36
N TYR A 232 11.30 26.95 19.73
CA TYR A 232 10.60 27.19 18.50
C TYR A 232 9.35 26.33 18.36
N VAL A 233 8.40 26.87 17.62
CA VAL A 233 7.24 26.17 17.08
C VAL A 233 7.33 26.13 15.58
N ARG A 234 6.60 25.25 14.96
CA ARG A 234 6.53 25.18 13.52
C ARG A 234 5.09 25.23 13.05
N ILE A 235 4.92 25.84 11.90
CA ILE A 235 3.65 25.96 11.21
C ILE A 235 3.78 25.39 9.80
N ALA A 236 2.66 24.93 9.26
CA ALA A 236 2.47 24.60 7.85
C ALA A 236 1.11 25.16 7.45
N ALA A 237 1.12 26.18 6.62
CA ALA A 237 -0.09 26.87 6.19
C ALA A 237 -0.73 26.23 4.95
N GLN A 238 0.07 25.54 4.14
CA GLN A 238 -0.36 24.92 2.89
C GLN A 238 -0.83 23.49 3.09
N THR A 239 -1.89 23.12 2.39
CA THR A 239 -2.40 21.74 2.38
C THR A 239 -2.44 21.19 0.95
N SER A 240 -2.78 19.92 0.80
CA SER A 240 -2.94 19.26 -0.50
C SER A 240 -4.27 19.57 -1.20
N ASN A 241 -5.13 20.38 -0.57
CA ASN A 241 -6.44 20.78 -1.10
C ASN A 241 -6.94 21.99 -0.34
N THR A 242 -7.30 23.04 -1.04
CA THR A 242 -7.73 24.34 -0.49
C THR A 242 -8.90 24.25 0.49
N ALA A 243 -9.76 23.24 0.37
CA ALA A 243 -10.83 22.99 1.33
C ALA A 243 -10.34 22.64 2.76
N LYS A 244 -9.05 22.38 2.94
CA LYS A 244 -8.40 22.10 4.24
C LYS A 244 -7.58 23.28 4.76
N ASP A 245 -7.43 24.33 3.97
CA ASP A 245 -6.65 25.50 4.35
C ASP A 245 -7.40 26.31 5.40
N TRP A 246 -6.64 26.90 6.31
CA TRP A 246 -7.19 27.85 7.26
C TRP A 246 -7.25 29.24 6.64
N LEU A 247 -8.44 29.60 6.15
CA LEU A 247 -8.67 30.79 5.36
C LEU A 247 -9.05 32.04 6.20
N ASN A 248 -8.78 32.06 7.50
CA ASN A 248 -8.94 33.27 8.29
C ASN A 248 -7.91 34.32 7.85
N PRO A 249 -8.33 35.49 7.38
CA PRO A 249 -7.42 36.50 6.78
C PRO A 249 -6.30 36.97 7.71
N THR A 250 -6.55 37.07 9.01
CA THR A 250 -5.60 37.55 10.03
C THR A 250 -5.10 36.45 10.96
N GLY A 251 -5.68 35.26 10.88
CA GLY A 251 -5.48 34.22 11.87
C GLY A 251 -4.04 33.74 12.01
N TRP A 252 -3.31 33.60 10.90
CA TRP A 252 -1.90 33.24 10.97
C TRP A 252 -1.05 34.34 11.60
N ASP A 253 -1.29 35.60 11.27
CA ASP A 253 -0.53 36.74 11.81
C ASP A 253 -0.77 36.86 13.34
N GLU A 254 -2.01 36.75 13.78
CA GLU A 254 -2.37 36.78 15.20
C GLU A 254 -1.70 35.63 16.00
N VAL A 255 -1.70 34.41 15.46
CA VAL A 255 -1.05 33.26 16.09
C VAL A 255 0.47 33.44 16.15
N ILE A 256 1.09 33.95 15.07
CA ILE A 256 2.53 34.17 15.03
C ILE A 256 2.95 35.25 16.02
N ASP A 257 2.25 36.37 16.07
CA ASP A 257 2.54 37.46 16.99
C ASP A 257 2.39 37.00 18.45
N TYR A 258 1.33 36.24 18.74
CA TYR A 258 1.15 35.65 20.07
C TYR A 258 2.30 34.69 20.45
N LEU A 259 2.68 33.77 19.57
CA LEU A 259 3.78 32.86 19.85
C LEU A 259 5.12 33.58 20.04
N LYS A 260 5.39 34.60 19.23
CA LYS A 260 6.59 35.46 19.41
C LYS A 260 6.58 36.22 20.73
N SER A 261 5.42 36.71 21.18
CA SER A 261 5.30 37.37 22.49
C SER A 261 5.63 36.46 23.66
N LEU A 262 5.48 35.12 23.47
CA LEU A 262 5.89 34.09 24.42
C LEU A 262 7.35 33.64 24.27
N GLY A 263 8.12 34.29 23.40
CA GLY A 263 9.56 34.02 23.19
C GLY A 263 9.84 32.82 22.28
N TYR A 264 8.89 32.38 21.47
CA TYR A 264 9.12 31.33 20.46
C TYR A 264 9.55 31.90 19.12
N ARG A 265 10.47 31.21 18.47
CA ARG A 265 10.67 31.34 17.03
C ARG A 265 9.55 30.57 16.33
N VAL A 266 9.01 31.11 15.24
CA VAL A 266 7.92 30.47 14.48
C VAL A 266 8.46 30.11 13.09
N LEU A 267 8.64 28.83 12.82
CA LEU A 267 9.24 28.32 11.58
C LEU A 267 8.15 27.83 10.65
N CYS A 268 8.07 28.38 9.43
CA CYS A 268 7.23 27.85 8.38
C CYS A 268 7.95 26.74 7.62
N ILE A 269 7.43 25.52 7.67
CA ILE A 269 8.06 24.33 7.09
C ILE A 269 7.34 23.80 5.85
N ASP A 270 6.53 24.61 5.21
CA ASP A 270 5.87 24.26 3.95
C ASP A 270 6.88 23.91 2.85
N LYS A 271 6.42 23.21 1.82
CA LYS A 271 7.28 22.86 0.69
C LYS A 271 7.70 24.11 -0.11
N ASN A 272 6.78 25.02 -0.34
CA ASN A 272 6.97 26.24 -1.11
C ASN A 272 6.62 27.48 -0.27
N ARG A 273 7.13 28.65 -0.65
CA ARG A 273 6.68 29.91 -0.04
C ARG A 273 5.26 30.28 -0.43
N GLU A 274 4.84 29.80 -1.58
CA GLU A 274 3.54 30.06 -2.17
C GLU A 274 3.07 28.82 -2.91
N GLU A 275 1.80 28.46 -2.74
CA GLU A 275 1.15 27.35 -3.45
C GLU A 275 -0.20 27.82 -3.97
N THR A 276 -0.48 27.52 -5.24
CA THR A 276 -1.76 27.87 -5.89
C THR A 276 -2.48 26.60 -6.28
N ASP A 277 -3.72 26.46 -5.83
CA ASP A 277 -4.63 25.37 -6.18
C ASP A 277 -6.02 25.95 -6.49
N HIS A 278 -6.58 25.63 -7.65
CA HIS A 278 -7.91 26.10 -8.09
C HIS A 278 -8.17 27.60 -7.87
N ASP A 279 -7.27 28.45 -8.38
CA ASP A 279 -7.35 29.92 -8.28
C ASP A 279 -7.20 30.49 -6.86
N MET A 280 -6.92 29.67 -5.87
CA MET A 280 -6.60 30.10 -4.51
C MET A 280 -5.10 29.97 -4.26
N THR A 281 -4.51 31.07 -3.78
CA THR A 281 -3.09 31.13 -3.46
C THR A 281 -2.89 31.24 -1.95
N VAL A 282 -2.19 30.28 -1.37
CA VAL A 282 -1.76 30.31 0.03
C VAL A 282 -0.28 30.66 0.07
N LYS A 283 0.02 31.77 0.76
CA LYS A 283 1.39 32.25 0.95
C LYS A 283 1.91 31.88 2.32
N MET A 284 3.22 31.80 2.43
CA MET A 284 3.88 31.73 3.74
C MET A 284 3.43 32.93 4.59
N PRO A 285 2.95 32.70 5.83
CA PRO A 285 2.50 33.77 6.70
C PRO A 285 3.62 34.78 6.99
N VAL A 286 3.24 36.06 7.00
CA VAL A 286 4.16 37.16 7.32
C VAL A 286 4.61 37.04 8.77
N GLY A 287 5.90 37.23 9.02
CA GLY A 287 6.44 37.11 10.36
C GLY A 287 6.91 35.69 10.76
N ALA A 288 6.56 34.64 10.02
CA ALA A 288 7.21 33.34 10.20
C ALA A 288 8.61 33.34 9.58
N GLU A 289 9.51 32.59 10.19
CA GLU A 289 10.84 32.35 9.62
C GLU A 289 10.74 31.32 8.48
N ASP A 290 11.44 31.58 7.40
CA ASP A 290 11.39 30.76 6.19
C ASP A 290 12.24 29.49 6.33
N PHE A 291 11.59 28.39 6.54
CA PHE A 291 12.13 27.03 6.45
C PHE A 291 11.43 26.24 5.34
N THR A 292 10.92 26.94 4.33
CA THR A 292 10.35 26.35 3.11
C THR A 292 11.47 25.88 2.15
N GLY A 293 11.10 25.42 0.97
CA GLY A 293 12.03 25.10 -0.11
C GLY A 293 12.49 23.63 -0.09
N ASN A 294 13.63 23.40 -0.74
CA ASN A 294 14.11 22.05 -1.04
C ASN A 294 14.89 21.43 0.13
N ILE A 295 14.29 21.37 1.31
CA ILE A 295 14.83 20.58 2.43
C ILE A 295 14.24 19.17 2.42
N SER A 296 15.05 18.18 2.75
CA SER A 296 14.61 16.79 2.72
C SER A 296 13.49 16.53 3.73
N LEU A 297 12.64 15.55 3.43
CA LEU A 297 11.56 15.16 4.34
C LEU A 297 12.11 14.69 5.70
N ILE A 298 13.30 14.09 5.73
CA ILE A 298 13.99 13.71 6.98
C ILE A 298 14.39 14.93 7.80
N GLU A 299 14.86 16.00 7.18
CA GLU A 299 15.17 17.25 7.88
C GLU A 299 13.90 17.90 8.43
N ARG A 300 12.80 17.88 7.66
CA ARG A 300 11.50 18.32 8.18
C ARG A 300 11.06 17.51 9.40
N VAL A 301 11.22 16.19 9.37
CA VAL A 301 10.96 15.32 10.52
C VAL A 301 11.83 15.70 11.72
N ASN A 302 13.11 16.06 11.52
CA ASN A 302 13.97 16.54 12.60
C ASN A 302 13.47 17.85 13.21
N LEU A 303 13.07 18.82 12.39
CA LEU A 303 12.47 20.05 12.87
C LEU A 303 11.17 19.77 13.65
N LEU A 304 10.41 18.78 13.20
CA LEU A 304 9.21 18.33 13.88
C LEU A 304 9.52 17.72 15.25
N ALA A 305 10.59 16.97 15.38
CA ALA A 305 10.95 16.23 16.60
C ALA A 305 11.32 17.11 17.78
N TYR A 306 11.92 18.25 17.51
CA TYR A 306 12.47 19.16 18.53
C TYR A 306 11.69 20.44 18.75
N ALA A 307 10.53 20.59 18.09
CA ALA A 307 9.62 21.70 18.34
C ALA A 307 8.95 21.59 19.72
N ASP A 308 8.92 22.70 20.45
CA ASP A 308 8.45 22.71 21.85
C ASP A 308 6.93 22.41 21.97
N PHE A 309 6.14 22.65 20.95
CA PHE A 309 4.67 22.53 21.02
C PHE A 309 4.13 21.10 20.91
N PHE A 310 4.91 20.14 20.41
CA PHE A 310 4.45 18.75 20.18
C PHE A 310 5.07 17.69 21.09
N HIS A 311 5.97 18.04 21.97
CA HIS A 311 6.70 17.10 22.80
C HIS A 311 6.09 16.82 24.18
N ARG A 312 4.91 17.35 24.49
CA ARG A 312 4.26 17.08 25.76
C ARG A 312 2.89 16.43 25.55
N ARG A 313 2.88 15.18 25.08
CA ARG A 313 1.86 14.21 25.46
C ARG A 313 2.53 12.86 25.59
N GLU A 314 2.70 12.45 26.83
CA GLU A 314 2.96 11.07 27.20
C GLU A 314 1.85 10.15 26.71
#